data_d46f5a710ba6727c2c0be1663ee44449
#
_entry.id   d46f5a710ba6727c2c0be1663ee44449
#
_cell.length_a   1.000
_cell.length_b   1.000
_cell.length_c   1.000
_cell.angle_alpha   90.00
_cell.angle_beta   90.00
_cell.angle_gamma   90.00
#
_symmetry.space_group_name_H-M   'P 1'
#
loop_
_entity.id
_entity.type
_entity.pdbx_description
1 polymer ?
#
loop_
_entity_poly.entity_id
_entity_poly.type
_entity_poly.pdbx_seq_one_letter_code
_entity_poly.pdbx_strand_id
1 'polypeptide(L)'
;MSVLNMRVSHKLWATIVALLVLVLGVGGLLQYKANALMGSTVGTVQRYEANISAALRWQGAILKSLETATAAIATSEPHVEDLFNLRLNDGRTMIADARKAVEQGLQTEADREGLAAVVREADKVAAIMQQLDSVRQSESFSARTDFARQEYLPAAEKYAASLNDFVVLQERQRDAGIAQAQAEQQTLAVAGAVTVVVLALVLVLVMRKIIHTITQPLEHAVQVAESIGNGDLTVQAKVERRDEFGHLLNALDRMAVRLRAVVGEVRSGVESVSAASSQIATGNQDLSARTEQTAANLEETAASMEELTS
;
A
#
# COMPACT_ATOMS: atom_id res chain seq x y z
N MET A 1 -31.03 5.71 -2.63
CA MET A 1 -31.35 4.42 -1.96
C MET A 1 -30.49 4.33 -0.73
N SER A 2 -31.09 4.26 0.47
CA SER A 2 -30.29 4.19 1.71
C SER A 2 -29.62 2.81 1.79
N VAL A 3 -28.34 2.80 2.12
CA VAL A 3 -27.51 1.58 2.30
C VAL A 3 -28.14 0.60 3.31
N LEU A 4 -29.02 1.08 4.17
CA LEU A 4 -29.79 0.31 5.17
C LEU A 4 -30.74 -0.73 4.55
N ASN A 5 -31.23 -0.51 3.34
CA ASN A 5 -32.24 -1.38 2.70
C ASN A 5 -31.65 -2.36 1.65
N MET A 6 -30.32 -2.41 1.50
CA MET A 6 -29.66 -3.40 0.64
C MET A 6 -29.61 -4.76 1.35
N ARG A 7 -29.63 -5.85 0.59
CA ARG A 7 -29.43 -7.21 1.09
C ARG A 7 -28.09 -7.32 1.84
N VAL A 8 -28.07 -8.05 2.91
CA VAL A 8 -26.88 -8.26 3.75
C VAL A 8 -25.70 -8.79 2.94
N SER A 9 -25.97 -9.74 2.05
CA SER A 9 -24.97 -10.31 1.14
C SER A 9 -24.32 -9.25 0.24
N HIS A 10 -25.11 -8.33 -0.33
CA HIS A 10 -24.60 -7.25 -1.19
C HIS A 10 -23.78 -6.23 -0.40
N LYS A 11 -24.18 -5.92 0.85
CA LYS A 11 -23.40 -5.05 1.74
C LYS A 11 -22.03 -5.64 2.04
N LEU A 12 -21.98 -6.93 2.37
CA LEU A 12 -20.72 -7.63 2.66
C LEU A 12 -19.80 -7.68 1.43
N TRP A 13 -20.34 -8.12 0.28
CA TRP A 13 -19.55 -8.18 -0.94
C TRP A 13 -19.05 -6.82 -1.40
N ALA A 14 -19.91 -5.80 -1.39
CA ALA A 14 -19.50 -4.45 -1.77
C ALA A 14 -18.37 -3.91 -0.87
N THR A 15 -18.46 -4.18 0.44
CA THR A 15 -17.44 -3.75 1.39
C THR A 15 -16.11 -4.48 1.18
N ILE A 16 -16.15 -5.81 0.96
CA ILE A 16 -14.95 -6.62 0.70
C ILE A 16 -14.28 -6.17 -0.60
N VAL A 17 -15.05 -6.01 -1.68
CA VAL A 17 -14.53 -5.59 -2.98
C VAL A 17 -13.95 -4.17 -2.90
N ALA A 18 -14.66 -3.22 -2.27
CA ALA A 18 -14.17 -1.85 -2.11
C ALA A 18 -12.86 -1.82 -1.33
N LEU A 19 -12.74 -2.60 -0.27
CA LEU A 19 -11.54 -2.69 0.55
C LEU A 19 -10.37 -3.34 -0.20
N LEU A 20 -10.64 -4.39 -0.97
CA LEU A 20 -9.65 -5.06 -1.81
C LEU A 20 -9.12 -4.13 -2.90
N VAL A 21 -10.01 -3.40 -3.59
CA VAL A 21 -9.62 -2.40 -4.60
C VAL A 21 -8.78 -1.28 -3.98
N LEU A 22 -9.14 -0.83 -2.77
CA LEU A 22 -8.41 0.23 -2.08
C LEU A 22 -7.01 -0.24 -1.66
N VAL A 23 -6.87 -1.45 -1.10
CA VAL A 23 -5.58 -2.03 -0.72
C VAL A 23 -4.68 -2.25 -1.93
N LEU A 24 -5.23 -2.83 -3.01
CA LEU A 24 -4.47 -3.06 -4.25
C LEU A 24 -4.09 -1.75 -4.93
N GLY A 25 -4.99 -0.76 -4.95
CA GLY A 25 -4.72 0.55 -5.54
C GLY A 25 -3.61 1.30 -4.81
N VAL A 26 -3.68 1.35 -3.48
CA VAL A 26 -2.65 2.00 -2.65
C VAL A 26 -1.32 1.25 -2.73
N GLY A 27 -1.34 -0.09 -2.62
CA GLY A 27 -0.13 -0.91 -2.74
C GLY A 27 0.53 -0.75 -4.11
N GLY A 28 -0.25 -0.76 -5.19
CA GLY A 28 0.23 -0.55 -6.55
C GLY A 28 0.86 0.84 -6.75
N LEU A 29 0.24 1.88 -6.19
CA LEU A 29 0.75 3.25 -6.27
C LEU A 29 2.09 3.41 -5.52
N LEU A 30 2.19 2.85 -4.32
CA LEU A 30 3.43 2.87 -3.52
C LEU A 30 4.54 2.11 -4.24
N GLN A 31 4.24 0.93 -4.76
CA GLN A 31 5.20 0.13 -5.53
C GLN A 31 5.67 0.85 -6.80
N TYR A 32 4.75 1.48 -7.54
CA TYR A 32 5.09 2.28 -8.71
C TYR A 32 6.05 3.43 -8.38
N LYS A 33 5.75 4.21 -7.33
CA LYS A 33 6.63 5.30 -6.87
C LYS A 33 7.99 4.79 -6.40
N ALA A 34 8.04 3.69 -5.64
CA ALA A 34 9.29 3.10 -5.19
C ALA A 34 10.17 2.64 -6.37
N ASN A 35 9.59 1.98 -7.37
CA ASN A 35 10.32 1.55 -8.57
C ASN A 35 10.81 2.74 -9.41
N ALA A 36 10.00 3.80 -9.55
CA ALA A 36 10.38 4.99 -10.28
C ALA A 36 11.57 5.71 -9.60
N LEU A 37 11.54 5.84 -8.28
CA LEU A 37 12.64 6.41 -7.49
C LEU A 37 13.92 5.58 -7.64
N MET A 38 13.81 4.25 -7.52
CA MET A 38 14.96 3.35 -7.68
C MET A 38 15.60 3.48 -9.07
N GLY A 39 14.78 3.49 -10.12
CA GLY A 39 15.25 3.65 -11.51
C GLY A 39 15.97 4.98 -11.75
N SER A 40 15.44 6.09 -11.25
CA SER A 40 16.07 7.41 -11.37
C SER A 40 17.39 7.50 -10.59
N THR A 41 17.45 6.93 -9.39
CA THR A 41 18.65 6.91 -8.57
C THR A 41 19.76 6.12 -9.21
N VAL A 42 19.48 4.88 -9.66
CA VAL A 42 20.47 4.02 -10.33
C VAL A 42 20.99 4.71 -11.58
N GLY A 43 20.13 5.29 -12.41
CA GLY A 43 20.54 6.02 -13.62
C GLY A 43 21.41 7.24 -13.32
N THR A 44 21.15 7.95 -12.22
CA THR A 44 21.95 9.10 -11.80
C THR A 44 23.33 8.67 -11.30
N VAL A 45 23.40 7.67 -10.44
CA VAL A 45 24.66 7.12 -9.95
C VAL A 45 25.53 6.61 -11.10
N GLN A 46 24.97 5.82 -12.01
CA GLN A 46 25.71 5.30 -13.18
C GLN A 46 26.31 6.40 -14.04
N ARG A 47 25.62 7.53 -14.22
CA ARG A 47 26.14 8.68 -14.97
C ARG A 47 27.31 9.34 -14.28
N TYR A 48 27.21 9.59 -12.96
CA TYR A 48 28.34 10.16 -12.22
C TYR A 48 29.55 9.21 -12.21
N GLU A 49 29.33 7.90 -12.02
CA GLU A 49 30.41 6.91 -12.08
C GLU A 49 31.09 6.87 -13.46
N ALA A 50 30.31 6.99 -14.54
CA ALA A 50 30.85 7.07 -15.88
C ALA A 50 31.70 8.33 -16.07
N ASN A 51 31.25 9.49 -15.56
CA ASN A 51 32.00 10.75 -15.61
C ASN A 51 33.28 10.68 -14.77
N ILE A 52 33.18 10.18 -13.54
CA ILE A 52 34.34 9.98 -12.66
C ILE A 52 35.37 9.08 -13.35
N SER A 53 34.93 7.95 -13.90
CA SER A 53 35.79 7.02 -14.62
C SER A 53 36.45 7.66 -15.87
N ALA A 54 35.72 8.48 -16.63
CA ALA A 54 36.26 9.21 -17.77
C ALA A 54 37.27 10.29 -17.32
N ALA A 55 36.98 11.03 -16.26
CA ALA A 55 37.88 12.04 -15.69
C ALA A 55 39.17 11.42 -15.12
N LEU A 56 39.08 10.27 -14.45
CA LEU A 56 40.24 9.54 -13.97
C LEU A 56 41.10 8.99 -15.11
N ARG A 57 40.50 8.50 -16.21
CA ARG A 57 41.26 8.12 -17.43
C ARG A 57 41.94 9.33 -18.04
N TRP A 58 41.28 10.46 -18.09
CA TRP A 58 41.85 11.73 -18.52
C TRP A 58 43.04 12.12 -17.66
N GLN A 59 42.90 12.10 -16.33
CA GLN A 59 43.97 12.39 -15.37
C GLN A 59 45.18 11.46 -15.58
N GLY A 60 44.94 10.15 -15.73
CA GLY A 60 46.00 9.18 -15.99
C GLY A 60 46.74 9.46 -17.31
N ALA A 61 46.00 9.84 -18.37
CA ALA A 61 46.61 10.22 -19.65
C ALA A 61 47.45 11.50 -19.54
N ILE A 62 47.00 12.50 -18.77
CA ILE A 62 47.77 13.74 -18.49
C ILE A 62 49.06 13.40 -17.76
N LEU A 63 49.00 12.65 -16.65
CA LEU A 63 50.19 12.30 -15.86
C LEU A 63 51.24 11.54 -16.69
N LYS A 64 50.78 10.58 -17.50
CA LYS A 64 51.65 9.88 -18.44
C LYS A 64 52.24 10.80 -19.50
N SER A 65 51.45 11.72 -20.03
CA SER A 65 51.92 12.71 -21.03
C SER A 65 52.91 13.71 -20.41
N LEU A 66 52.72 14.06 -19.13
CA LEU A 66 53.62 14.93 -18.37
C LEU A 66 55.03 14.31 -18.24
N GLU A 67 55.13 13.05 -17.87
CA GLU A 67 56.43 12.33 -17.76
C GLU A 67 57.10 12.26 -19.14
N THR A 68 56.31 11.90 -20.18
CA THR A 68 56.80 11.78 -21.54
C THR A 68 57.28 13.12 -22.09
N ALA A 69 56.53 14.22 -21.87
CA ALA A 69 56.87 15.55 -22.31
C ALA A 69 58.14 16.07 -21.60
N THR A 70 58.25 15.83 -20.29
CA THR A 70 59.46 16.20 -19.53
C THR A 70 60.70 15.50 -20.07
N ALA A 71 60.59 14.21 -20.39
CA ALA A 71 61.67 13.46 -21.03
C ALA A 71 61.99 13.96 -22.44
N ALA A 72 60.98 14.29 -23.22
CA ALA A 72 61.12 14.87 -24.56
C ALA A 72 61.80 16.26 -24.58
N ILE A 73 61.49 17.08 -23.55
CA ILE A 73 62.13 18.40 -23.39
C ILE A 73 63.60 18.26 -23.02
N ALA A 74 63.95 17.29 -22.19
CA ALA A 74 65.28 17.07 -21.65
C ALA A 74 66.24 16.37 -22.69
N THR A 75 65.73 15.62 -23.67
CA THR A 75 66.57 14.91 -24.62
C THR A 75 67.09 15.80 -25.76
N SER A 76 68.28 15.49 -26.25
CA SER A 76 68.86 16.12 -27.45
C SER A 76 69.05 15.08 -28.60
N GLU A 77 68.67 13.82 -28.37
CA GLU A 77 68.83 12.75 -29.34
C GLU A 77 67.62 12.69 -30.29
N PRO A 78 67.75 12.94 -31.59
CA PRO A 78 66.62 13.03 -32.53
C PRO A 78 65.76 11.74 -32.56
N HIS A 79 66.33 10.57 -32.53
CA HIS A 79 65.57 9.31 -32.56
C HIS A 79 64.79 9.07 -31.26
N VAL A 80 65.26 9.53 -30.14
CA VAL A 80 64.56 9.49 -28.87
C VAL A 80 63.45 10.49 -28.84
N GLU A 81 63.63 11.65 -29.41
CA GLU A 81 62.62 12.69 -29.58
C GLU A 81 61.45 12.19 -30.41
N ASP A 82 61.69 11.53 -31.54
CA ASP A 82 60.65 10.96 -32.39
C ASP A 82 59.78 9.93 -31.62
N LEU A 83 60.45 9.10 -30.82
CA LEU A 83 59.72 8.11 -29.98
C LEU A 83 58.82 8.83 -28.95
N PHE A 84 59.31 9.87 -28.29
CA PHE A 84 58.50 10.64 -27.33
C PHE A 84 57.38 11.40 -28.02
N ASN A 85 57.58 11.98 -29.19
CA ASN A 85 56.56 12.66 -29.99
C ASN A 85 55.43 11.70 -30.39
N LEU A 86 55.76 10.46 -30.77
CA LEU A 86 54.76 9.44 -31.05
C LEU A 86 53.89 9.15 -29.80
N ARG A 87 54.54 8.93 -28.65
CA ARG A 87 53.83 8.68 -27.35
C ARG A 87 52.97 9.88 -26.88
N LEU A 88 53.46 11.11 -27.12
CA LEU A 88 52.70 12.33 -26.81
C LEU A 88 51.47 12.44 -27.71
N ASN A 89 51.55 12.05 -29.00
CA ASN A 89 50.42 12.05 -29.90
C ASN A 89 49.33 11.03 -29.45
N ASP A 90 49.77 9.82 -29.04
CA ASP A 90 48.86 8.83 -28.47
C ASP A 90 48.19 9.37 -27.21
N GLY A 91 48.97 10.05 -26.33
CA GLY A 91 48.44 10.71 -25.12
C GLY A 91 47.41 11.78 -25.43
N ARG A 92 47.64 12.62 -26.47
CA ARG A 92 46.67 13.64 -26.92
C ARG A 92 45.35 13.01 -27.36
N THR A 93 45.41 11.88 -28.10
CA THR A 93 44.21 11.16 -28.53
C THR A 93 43.43 10.63 -27.31
N MET A 94 44.11 10.00 -26.37
CA MET A 94 43.48 9.52 -25.14
C MET A 94 42.83 10.64 -24.31
N ILE A 95 43.52 11.79 -24.21
CA ILE A 95 42.97 13.01 -23.51
C ILE A 95 41.74 13.52 -24.26
N ALA A 96 41.76 13.59 -25.58
CA ALA A 96 40.64 14.09 -26.38
C ALA A 96 39.41 13.18 -26.26
N ASP A 97 39.61 11.86 -26.31
CA ASP A 97 38.51 10.88 -26.14
C ASP A 97 37.94 10.92 -24.72
N ALA A 98 38.78 10.97 -23.71
CA ALA A 98 38.32 11.05 -22.29
C ALA A 98 37.62 12.39 -22.04
N ARG A 99 38.11 13.51 -22.54
CA ARG A 99 37.46 14.82 -22.44
C ARG A 99 36.07 14.78 -23.09
N LYS A 100 35.95 14.25 -24.30
CA LYS A 100 34.71 14.12 -25.03
C LYS A 100 33.68 13.26 -24.20
N ALA A 101 34.15 12.19 -23.58
CA ALA A 101 33.31 11.37 -22.73
C ALA A 101 32.79 12.15 -21.50
N VAL A 102 33.63 12.98 -20.87
CA VAL A 102 33.23 13.86 -19.78
C VAL A 102 32.22 14.91 -20.25
N GLU A 103 32.49 15.58 -21.41
CA GLU A 103 31.59 16.58 -21.98
C GLU A 103 30.20 16.05 -22.26
N GLN A 104 30.08 14.79 -22.72
CA GLN A 104 28.80 14.12 -22.97
C GLN A 104 28.04 13.76 -21.69
N GLY A 105 28.72 13.64 -20.57
CA GLY A 105 28.14 13.28 -19.27
C GLY A 105 27.70 14.46 -18.40
N LEU A 106 27.97 15.71 -18.80
CA LEU A 106 27.64 16.90 -18.02
C LEU A 106 26.13 17.08 -17.87
N GLN A 107 25.66 17.31 -16.64
CA GLN A 107 24.24 17.47 -16.33
C GLN A 107 23.92 18.86 -15.74
N THR A 108 24.80 19.33 -14.84
CA THR A 108 24.56 20.53 -14.06
C THR A 108 25.39 21.72 -14.54
N GLU A 109 25.01 22.91 -14.13
CA GLU A 109 25.86 24.10 -14.36
C GLU A 109 27.20 24.00 -13.63
N ALA A 110 27.19 23.42 -12.42
CA ALA A 110 28.42 23.16 -11.66
C ALA A 110 29.39 22.22 -12.41
N ASP A 111 28.86 21.23 -13.14
CA ASP A 111 29.69 20.35 -14.00
C ASP A 111 30.36 21.17 -15.11
N ARG A 112 29.60 22.07 -15.76
CA ARG A 112 30.13 22.91 -16.84
C ARG A 112 31.17 23.88 -16.33
N GLU A 113 30.95 24.52 -15.18
CA GLU A 113 31.92 25.39 -14.53
C GLU A 113 33.18 24.65 -14.11
N GLY A 114 33.04 23.46 -13.52
CA GLY A 114 34.13 22.59 -13.15
C GLY A 114 34.95 22.18 -14.37
N LEU A 115 34.31 21.72 -15.43
CA LEU A 115 35.00 21.40 -16.68
C LEU A 115 35.67 22.61 -17.32
N ALA A 116 35.04 23.79 -17.31
CA ALA A 116 35.62 25.02 -17.82
C ALA A 116 36.87 25.42 -17.04
N ALA A 117 36.96 25.14 -15.74
CA ALA A 117 38.19 25.33 -14.97
C ALA A 117 39.31 24.39 -15.45
N VAL A 118 38.99 23.11 -15.69
CA VAL A 118 39.95 22.14 -16.24
C VAL A 118 40.45 22.57 -17.61
N VAL A 119 39.54 23.03 -18.50
CA VAL A 119 39.89 23.50 -19.86
C VAL A 119 40.81 24.72 -19.79
N ARG A 120 40.54 25.67 -18.91
CA ARG A 120 41.42 26.84 -18.73
C ARG A 120 42.87 26.45 -18.38
N GLU A 121 43.06 25.45 -17.51
CA GLU A 121 44.39 24.98 -17.17
C GLU A 121 45.02 24.16 -18.32
N ALA A 122 44.22 23.39 -19.06
CA ALA A 122 44.66 22.71 -20.26
C ALA A 122 45.17 23.69 -21.31
N ASP A 123 44.48 24.81 -21.56
CA ASP A 123 44.86 25.85 -22.52
C ASP A 123 46.19 26.55 -22.14
N LYS A 124 46.44 26.75 -20.82
CA LYS A 124 47.70 27.26 -20.32
C LYS A 124 48.87 26.28 -20.64
N VAL A 125 48.67 24.99 -20.37
CA VAL A 125 49.69 23.99 -20.72
C VAL A 125 49.95 23.96 -22.23
N ALA A 126 48.89 24.03 -23.05
CA ALA A 126 49.02 24.08 -24.49
C ALA A 126 49.80 25.32 -24.97
N ALA A 127 49.54 26.51 -24.39
CA ALA A 127 50.27 27.72 -24.70
C ALA A 127 51.76 27.65 -24.34
N ILE A 128 52.07 27.04 -23.17
CA ILE A 128 53.49 26.81 -22.78
C ILE A 128 54.17 25.85 -23.74
N MET A 129 53.48 24.78 -24.13
CA MET A 129 54.04 23.81 -25.09
C MET A 129 54.33 24.41 -26.49
N GLN A 130 53.61 25.47 -26.90
CA GLN A 130 53.92 26.20 -28.13
C GLN A 130 55.26 26.95 -28.08
N GLN A 131 55.76 27.26 -26.91
CA GLN A 131 57.06 27.92 -26.72
C GLN A 131 58.25 26.94 -26.77
N LEU A 132 57.97 25.64 -26.73
CA LEU A 132 58.99 24.59 -26.67
C LEU A 132 59.92 24.63 -27.87
N ASP A 133 59.40 24.90 -29.08
CA ASP A 133 60.23 24.96 -30.30
C ASP A 133 61.27 26.09 -30.25
N SER A 134 60.95 27.24 -29.63
CA SER A 134 61.90 28.33 -29.47
C SER A 134 62.96 27.99 -28.42
N VAL A 135 62.60 27.27 -27.35
CA VAL A 135 63.52 26.79 -26.33
C VAL A 135 64.47 25.72 -26.91
N ARG A 136 64.01 24.85 -27.79
CA ARG A 136 64.82 23.84 -28.49
C ARG A 136 65.87 24.44 -29.38
N GLN A 137 65.51 25.54 -30.10
CA GLN A 137 66.47 26.26 -30.95
C GLN A 137 67.64 26.90 -30.23
N SER A 138 67.51 27.09 -28.92
CA SER A 138 68.60 27.65 -28.07
C SER A 138 69.78 26.68 -27.86
N GLU A 139 69.72 25.42 -28.25
CA GLU A 139 70.69 24.35 -28.09
C GLU A 139 71.20 24.16 -26.64
N SER A 140 70.72 24.92 -25.68
CA SER A 140 71.15 24.90 -24.28
C SER A 140 70.39 23.84 -23.51
N PHE A 141 71.05 22.85 -22.97
CA PHE A 141 70.48 21.85 -22.06
C PHE A 141 69.90 22.54 -20.81
N SER A 142 70.58 23.55 -20.22
CA SER A 142 70.09 24.27 -19.07
C SER A 142 68.79 25.04 -19.38
N ALA A 143 68.69 25.70 -20.54
CA ALA A 143 67.47 26.41 -20.90
C ALA A 143 66.28 25.49 -21.04
N ARG A 144 66.44 24.26 -21.57
CA ARG A 144 65.35 23.25 -21.69
C ARG A 144 64.94 22.69 -20.33
N THR A 145 65.91 22.39 -19.47
CA THR A 145 65.61 21.90 -18.12
C THR A 145 64.98 23.00 -17.23
N ASP A 146 65.38 24.24 -17.37
CA ASP A 146 64.78 25.33 -16.66
C ASP A 146 63.35 25.60 -17.16
N PHE A 147 63.10 25.56 -18.45
CA PHE A 147 61.75 25.66 -19.02
C PHE A 147 60.85 24.53 -18.50
N ALA A 148 61.33 23.28 -18.53
CA ALA A 148 60.56 22.16 -17.98
C ALA A 148 60.22 22.32 -16.53
N ARG A 149 61.19 22.75 -15.70
CA ARG A 149 61.08 22.86 -14.26
C ARG A 149 60.29 24.05 -13.79
N GLN A 150 60.45 25.24 -14.44
CA GLN A 150 59.85 26.48 -13.94
C GLN A 150 58.53 26.81 -14.64
N GLU A 151 58.31 26.38 -15.87
CA GLU A 151 57.08 26.70 -16.62
C GLU A 151 56.18 25.51 -16.86
N TYR A 152 56.72 24.41 -17.46
CA TYR A 152 55.89 23.30 -17.88
C TYR A 152 55.37 22.46 -16.71
N LEU A 153 56.23 22.02 -15.81
CA LEU A 153 55.83 21.13 -14.68
C LEU A 153 54.80 21.78 -13.77
N PRO A 154 54.96 23.06 -13.31
CA PRO A 154 53.96 23.67 -12.46
C PRO A 154 52.59 23.88 -13.12
N ALA A 155 52.60 24.17 -14.43
CA ALA A 155 51.34 24.30 -15.20
C ALA A 155 50.63 22.97 -15.39
N ALA A 156 51.38 21.91 -15.68
CA ALA A 156 50.84 20.57 -15.87
C ALA A 156 50.34 19.96 -14.54
N GLU A 157 51.03 20.23 -13.41
CA GLU A 157 50.53 19.86 -12.06
C GLU A 157 49.23 20.58 -11.72
N LYS A 158 49.10 21.88 -12.04
CA LYS A 158 47.83 22.61 -11.86
C LYS A 158 46.72 22.06 -12.73
N TYR A 159 47.04 21.67 -13.96
CA TYR A 159 46.07 21.01 -14.83
C TYR A 159 45.59 19.66 -14.24
N ALA A 160 46.53 18.82 -13.81
CA ALA A 160 46.18 17.56 -13.14
C ALA A 160 45.36 17.78 -11.85
N ALA A 161 45.73 18.81 -11.05
CA ALA A 161 44.98 19.18 -9.84
C ALA A 161 43.55 19.64 -10.17
N SER A 162 43.38 20.50 -11.19
CA SER A 162 42.05 20.97 -11.59
C SER A 162 41.13 19.81 -12.03
N LEU A 163 41.69 18.78 -12.63
CA LEU A 163 40.94 17.58 -13.01
C LEU A 163 40.59 16.72 -11.77
N ASN A 164 41.48 16.67 -10.79
CA ASN A 164 41.17 16.05 -9.50
C ASN A 164 40.02 16.79 -8.78
N ASP A 165 40.03 18.11 -8.80
CA ASP A 165 38.95 18.92 -8.23
C ASP A 165 37.60 18.66 -8.94
N PHE A 166 37.63 18.45 -10.27
CA PHE A 166 36.47 18.04 -11.03
C PHE A 166 35.96 16.63 -10.63
N VAL A 167 36.89 15.66 -10.43
CA VAL A 167 36.52 14.33 -9.91
C VAL A 167 35.85 14.44 -8.53
N VAL A 168 36.43 15.19 -7.63
CA VAL A 168 35.85 15.42 -6.28
C VAL A 168 34.48 16.09 -6.36
N LEU A 169 34.29 17.03 -7.30
CA LEU A 169 32.98 17.64 -7.57
C LEU A 169 31.95 16.57 -7.98
N GLN A 170 32.31 15.70 -8.93
CA GLN A 170 31.43 14.62 -9.40
C GLN A 170 31.09 13.61 -8.26
N GLU A 171 32.07 13.27 -7.44
CA GLU A 171 31.87 12.41 -6.28
C GLU A 171 30.88 13.04 -5.27
N ARG A 172 31.06 14.31 -4.95
CA ARG A 172 30.14 15.03 -4.05
C ARG A 172 28.72 15.09 -4.60
N GLN A 173 28.55 15.32 -5.89
CA GLN A 173 27.23 15.35 -6.53
C GLN A 173 26.58 13.96 -6.55
N ARG A 174 27.36 12.89 -6.82
CA ARG A 174 26.90 11.50 -6.69
C ARG A 174 26.41 11.21 -5.29
N ASP A 175 27.23 11.53 -4.27
CA ASP A 175 26.92 11.27 -2.87
C ASP A 175 25.70 12.08 -2.38
N ALA A 176 25.58 13.33 -2.80
CA ALA A 176 24.40 14.15 -2.55
C ALA A 176 23.14 13.57 -3.21
N GLY A 177 23.25 13.07 -4.44
CA GLY A 177 22.16 12.39 -5.13
C GLY A 177 21.72 11.10 -4.42
N ILE A 178 22.67 10.31 -3.92
CA ILE A 178 22.40 9.11 -3.11
C ILE A 178 21.70 9.49 -1.80
N ALA A 179 22.21 10.50 -1.09
CA ALA A 179 21.62 10.96 0.17
C ALA A 179 20.20 11.50 -0.02
N GLN A 180 19.95 12.24 -1.09
CA GLN A 180 18.60 12.72 -1.43
C GLN A 180 17.66 11.54 -1.71
N ALA A 181 18.10 10.57 -2.52
CA ALA A 181 17.29 9.38 -2.81
C ALA A 181 16.96 8.57 -1.55
N GLN A 182 17.91 8.44 -0.62
CA GLN A 182 17.67 7.79 0.68
C GLN A 182 16.64 8.55 1.52
N ALA A 183 16.70 9.88 1.57
CA ALA A 183 15.73 10.71 2.28
C ALA A 183 14.32 10.58 1.66
N GLU A 184 14.22 10.58 0.33
CA GLU A 184 12.96 10.34 -0.37
C GLU A 184 12.41 8.94 -0.13
N GLN A 185 13.28 7.92 -0.11
CA GLN A 185 12.89 6.54 0.23
C GLN A 185 12.38 6.44 1.66
N GLN A 186 13.02 7.08 2.64
CA GLN A 186 12.53 7.12 4.02
C GLN A 186 11.16 7.79 4.10
N THR A 187 10.98 8.91 3.41
CA THR A 187 9.69 9.63 3.36
C THR A 187 8.59 8.75 2.77
N LEU A 188 8.88 8.02 1.68
CA LEU A 188 7.95 7.06 1.08
C LEU A 188 7.64 5.89 2.03
N ALA A 189 8.63 5.37 2.74
CA ALA A 189 8.45 4.29 3.70
C ALA A 189 7.56 4.73 4.87
N VAL A 190 7.80 5.92 5.44
CA VAL A 190 6.96 6.50 6.52
C VAL A 190 5.54 6.75 6.01
N ALA A 191 5.39 7.38 4.85
CA ALA A 191 4.07 7.61 4.24
C ALA A 191 3.32 6.29 3.98
N GLY A 192 4.04 5.26 3.52
CA GLY A 192 3.52 3.91 3.35
C GLY A 192 3.04 3.29 4.66
N ALA A 193 3.86 3.36 5.71
CA ALA A 193 3.51 2.86 7.04
C ALA A 193 2.28 3.56 7.63
N VAL A 194 2.23 4.90 7.55
CA VAL A 194 1.06 5.70 7.97
C VAL A 194 -0.20 5.28 7.20
N THR A 195 -0.07 5.11 5.89
CA THR A 195 -1.19 4.68 5.04
C THR A 195 -1.73 3.31 5.44
N VAL A 196 -0.85 2.33 5.73
CA VAL A 196 -1.23 1.00 6.21
C VAL A 196 -1.97 1.09 7.56
N VAL A 197 -1.48 1.91 8.49
CA VAL A 197 -2.13 2.13 9.79
C VAL A 197 -3.53 2.75 9.61
N VAL A 198 -3.66 3.77 8.77
CA VAL A 198 -4.96 4.39 8.47
C VAL A 198 -5.93 3.38 7.85
N LEU A 199 -5.46 2.57 6.89
CA LEU A 199 -6.27 1.51 6.28
C LEU A 199 -6.71 0.47 7.31
N ALA A 200 -5.83 0.05 8.23
CA ALA A 200 -6.18 -0.87 9.30
C ALA A 200 -7.24 -0.28 10.23
N LEU A 201 -7.15 1.00 10.61
CA LEU A 201 -8.16 1.68 11.41
C LEU A 201 -9.51 1.76 10.68
N VAL A 202 -9.50 2.12 9.41
CA VAL A 202 -10.73 2.14 8.57
C VAL A 202 -11.34 0.74 8.51
N LEU A 203 -10.53 -0.31 8.32
CA LEU A 203 -10.98 -1.70 8.32
C LEU A 203 -11.69 -2.06 9.64
N VAL A 204 -11.07 -1.74 10.78
CA VAL A 204 -11.64 -2.02 12.11
C VAL A 204 -12.98 -1.28 12.30
N LEU A 205 -13.06 -0.01 11.91
CA LEU A 205 -14.31 0.77 11.99
C LEU A 205 -15.42 0.19 11.10
N VAL A 206 -15.07 -0.19 9.86
CA VAL A 206 -16.02 -0.83 8.94
C VAL A 206 -16.48 -2.17 9.47
N MET A 207 -15.56 -3.00 9.98
CA MET A 207 -15.89 -4.30 10.58
C MET A 207 -16.80 -4.14 11.79
N ARG A 208 -16.51 -3.20 12.68
CA ARG A 208 -17.38 -2.89 13.84
C ARG A 208 -18.79 -2.50 13.38
N LYS A 209 -18.90 -1.67 12.36
CA LYS A 209 -20.20 -1.25 11.80
C LYS A 209 -20.95 -2.44 11.19
N ILE A 210 -20.29 -3.33 10.48
CA ILE A 210 -20.88 -4.54 9.88
C ILE A 210 -21.41 -5.47 11.01
N ILE A 211 -20.55 -5.76 12.00
CA ILE A 211 -20.93 -6.60 13.14
C ILE A 211 -22.20 -6.05 13.81
N HIS A 212 -22.22 -4.76 14.13
CA HIS A 212 -23.38 -4.13 14.77
C HIS A 212 -24.64 -4.17 13.90
N THR A 213 -24.48 -4.04 12.58
CA THR A 213 -25.60 -4.06 11.62
C THR A 213 -26.18 -5.47 11.42
N ILE A 214 -25.42 -6.51 11.70
CA ILE A 214 -25.83 -7.92 11.58
C ILE A 214 -26.22 -8.50 12.93
N THR A 215 -25.40 -8.33 13.96
CA THR A 215 -25.56 -8.99 15.25
C THR A 215 -26.76 -8.47 16.01
N GLN A 216 -26.98 -7.15 16.07
CA GLN A 216 -28.11 -6.57 16.76
C GLN A 216 -29.49 -7.04 16.23
N PRO A 217 -29.78 -6.99 14.91
CA PRO A 217 -31.06 -7.50 14.41
C PRO A 217 -31.23 -9.01 14.60
N LEU A 218 -30.14 -9.77 14.58
CA LEU A 218 -30.18 -11.21 14.83
C LEU A 218 -30.54 -11.51 16.29
N GLU A 219 -29.89 -10.82 17.26
CA GLU A 219 -30.25 -10.92 18.69
C GLU A 219 -31.72 -10.57 18.95
N HIS A 220 -32.21 -9.51 18.28
CA HIS A 220 -33.62 -9.14 18.39
C HIS A 220 -34.54 -10.23 17.86
N ALA A 221 -34.22 -10.83 16.71
CA ALA A 221 -35.01 -11.94 16.16
C ALA A 221 -34.98 -13.19 17.07
N VAL A 222 -33.82 -13.49 17.68
CA VAL A 222 -33.70 -14.56 18.67
C VAL A 222 -34.57 -14.27 19.89
N GLN A 223 -34.53 -13.07 20.44
CA GLN A 223 -35.37 -12.69 21.61
C GLN A 223 -36.87 -12.82 21.29
N VAL A 224 -37.30 -12.38 20.10
CA VAL A 224 -38.71 -12.55 19.67
C VAL A 224 -39.08 -14.02 19.57
N ALA A 225 -38.22 -14.86 19.00
CA ALA A 225 -38.42 -16.29 18.88
C ALA A 225 -38.46 -16.99 20.25
N GLU A 226 -37.57 -16.60 21.18
CA GLU A 226 -37.57 -17.12 22.56
C GLU A 226 -38.84 -16.70 23.32
N SER A 227 -39.30 -15.46 23.18
CA SER A 227 -40.54 -15.00 23.79
C SER A 227 -41.72 -15.82 23.28
N ILE A 228 -41.85 -16.06 21.98
CA ILE A 228 -42.88 -16.94 21.39
C ILE A 228 -42.78 -18.37 21.96
N GLY A 229 -41.55 -18.91 22.03
CA GLY A 229 -41.30 -20.25 22.58
C GLY A 229 -41.67 -20.39 24.03
N ASN A 230 -41.52 -19.35 24.82
CA ASN A 230 -41.90 -19.28 26.23
C ASN A 230 -43.41 -18.99 26.43
N GLY A 231 -44.20 -18.91 25.36
CA GLY A 231 -45.65 -18.72 25.39
C GLY A 231 -46.10 -17.26 25.44
N ASP A 232 -45.16 -16.28 25.37
CA ASP A 232 -45.55 -14.87 25.20
C ASP A 232 -45.84 -14.56 23.73
N LEU A 233 -47.10 -14.70 23.38
CA LEU A 233 -47.59 -14.39 22.04
C LEU A 233 -47.97 -12.91 21.85
N THR A 234 -47.77 -12.06 22.87
CA THR A 234 -48.11 -10.62 22.79
C THR A 234 -47.03 -9.80 22.12
N VAL A 235 -45.84 -10.35 22.00
CA VAL A 235 -44.70 -9.70 21.37
C VAL A 235 -45.00 -9.30 19.93
N GLN A 236 -44.76 -8.02 19.61
CA GLN A 236 -44.84 -7.47 18.26
C GLN A 236 -43.44 -7.22 17.72
N ALA A 237 -43.04 -7.87 16.67
CA ALA A 237 -41.81 -7.57 15.95
C ALA A 237 -41.99 -6.29 15.15
N LYS A 238 -41.51 -5.11 15.66
CA LYS A 238 -41.47 -3.88 14.85
C LYS A 238 -40.52 -4.05 13.66
N VAL A 239 -41.05 -4.10 12.48
CA VAL A 239 -40.29 -4.31 11.24
C VAL A 239 -40.17 -2.98 10.48
N GLU A 240 -39.08 -2.28 10.72
CA GLU A 240 -38.74 -1.05 9.98
C GLU A 240 -37.78 -1.32 8.78
N ARG A 241 -37.27 -2.54 8.68
CA ARG A 241 -36.23 -2.94 7.68
C ARG A 241 -36.86 -3.69 6.51
N ARG A 242 -36.22 -3.52 5.33
CA ARG A 242 -36.64 -4.19 4.08
C ARG A 242 -35.59 -5.20 3.57
N ASP A 243 -34.64 -5.57 4.43
CA ASP A 243 -33.62 -6.59 4.14
C ASP A 243 -34.03 -7.96 4.67
N GLU A 244 -33.09 -8.94 4.65
CA GLU A 244 -33.33 -10.32 5.08
C GLU A 244 -33.78 -10.42 6.55
N PHE A 245 -33.29 -9.53 7.40
CA PHE A 245 -33.72 -9.45 8.80
C PHE A 245 -35.17 -8.93 8.94
N GLY A 246 -35.55 -7.98 8.10
CA GLY A 246 -36.94 -7.53 8.02
C GLY A 246 -37.88 -8.66 7.59
N HIS A 247 -37.47 -9.48 6.62
CA HIS A 247 -38.23 -10.66 6.21
C HIS A 247 -38.34 -11.70 7.34
N LEU A 248 -37.25 -11.94 8.08
CA LEU A 248 -37.23 -12.87 9.23
C LEU A 248 -38.19 -12.41 10.34
N LEU A 249 -38.08 -11.14 10.77
CA LEU A 249 -38.98 -10.58 11.80
C LEU A 249 -40.43 -10.62 11.38
N ASN A 250 -40.76 -10.29 10.12
CA ASN A 250 -42.13 -10.44 9.59
C ASN A 250 -42.63 -11.87 9.61
N ALA A 251 -41.78 -12.87 9.37
CA ALA A 251 -42.13 -14.27 9.44
C ALA A 251 -42.46 -14.71 10.89
N LEU A 252 -41.61 -14.26 11.84
CA LEU A 252 -41.84 -14.49 13.27
C LEU A 252 -43.12 -13.82 13.75
N ASP A 253 -43.41 -12.59 13.35
CA ASP A 253 -44.64 -11.89 13.68
C ASP A 253 -45.87 -12.65 13.16
N ARG A 254 -45.87 -13.06 11.89
CA ARG A 254 -46.96 -13.88 11.32
C ARG A 254 -47.11 -15.20 12.06
N MET A 255 -46.02 -15.82 12.51
CA MET A 255 -46.08 -17.06 13.31
C MET A 255 -46.77 -16.81 14.68
N ALA A 256 -46.37 -15.75 15.38
CA ALA A 256 -46.96 -15.34 16.64
C ALA A 256 -48.46 -15.06 16.50
N VAL A 257 -48.87 -14.34 15.45
CA VAL A 257 -50.30 -14.05 15.16
C VAL A 257 -51.08 -15.35 14.93
N ARG A 258 -50.57 -16.29 14.16
CA ARG A 258 -51.22 -17.58 13.89
C ARG A 258 -51.32 -18.43 15.13
N LEU A 259 -50.23 -18.51 15.92
CA LEU A 259 -50.26 -19.26 17.18
C LEU A 259 -51.29 -18.67 18.17
N ARG A 260 -51.41 -17.33 18.28
CA ARG A 260 -52.38 -16.63 19.10
C ARG A 260 -53.81 -16.99 18.66
N ALA A 261 -54.08 -17.04 17.36
CA ALA A 261 -55.38 -17.43 16.84
C ALA A 261 -55.72 -18.90 17.22
N VAL A 262 -54.78 -19.83 17.04
CA VAL A 262 -54.99 -21.26 17.42
C VAL A 262 -55.21 -21.41 18.90
N VAL A 263 -54.40 -20.77 19.77
CA VAL A 263 -54.59 -20.82 21.21
C VAL A 263 -55.94 -20.24 21.62
N GLY A 264 -56.37 -19.13 20.97
CA GLY A 264 -57.71 -18.54 21.17
C GLY A 264 -58.85 -19.49 20.79
N GLU A 265 -58.73 -20.18 19.67
CA GLU A 265 -59.71 -21.17 19.19
C GLU A 265 -59.78 -22.40 20.13
N VAL A 266 -58.61 -22.94 20.56
CA VAL A 266 -58.55 -24.02 21.56
C VAL A 266 -59.17 -23.60 22.89
N ARG A 267 -58.89 -22.39 23.38
CA ARG A 267 -59.49 -21.86 24.62
C ARG A 267 -61.02 -21.77 24.51
N SER A 268 -61.52 -21.20 23.41
CA SER A 268 -63.00 -21.16 23.17
C SER A 268 -63.60 -22.51 23.08
N GLY A 269 -62.92 -23.49 22.42
CA GLY A 269 -63.34 -24.87 22.39
C GLY A 269 -63.41 -25.53 23.79
N VAL A 270 -62.39 -25.30 24.64
CA VAL A 270 -62.36 -25.80 26.01
C VAL A 270 -63.47 -25.16 26.85
N GLU A 271 -63.72 -23.86 26.72
CA GLU A 271 -64.84 -23.19 27.39
C GLU A 271 -66.22 -23.79 26.96
N SER A 272 -66.38 -24.08 25.67
CA SER A 272 -67.62 -24.70 25.14
C SER A 272 -67.77 -26.12 25.65
N VAL A 273 -66.73 -26.92 25.69
CA VAL A 273 -66.73 -28.29 26.25
C VAL A 273 -67.06 -28.26 27.76
N SER A 274 -66.47 -27.31 28.49
CA SER A 274 -66.73 -27.14 29.91
C SER A 274 -68.21 -26.76 30.17
N ALA A 275 -68.80 -25.87 29.39
CA ALA A 275 -70.22 -25.53 29.46
C ALA A 275 -71.12 -26.72 29.16
N ALA A 276 -70.85 -27.46 28.07
CA ALA A 276 -71.58 -28.67 27.74
C ALA A 276 -71.49 -29.78 28.81
N SER A 277 -70.30 -29.95 29.39
CA SER A 277 -70.07 -30.89 30.49
C SER A 277 -70.92 -30.52 31.77
N SER A 278 -70.97 -29.21 32.05
CA SER A 278 -71.82 -28.70 33.14
C SER A 278 -73.33 -29.00 32.91
N GLN A 279 -73.80 -28.77 31.68
CA GLN A 279 -75.15 -29.08 31.24
C GLN A 279 -75.45 -30.59 31.38
N ILE A 280 -74.53 -31.43 30.91
CA ILE A 280 -74.67 -32.91 31.07
C ILE A 280 -74.72 -33.30 32.52
N ALA A 281 -73.88 -32.71 33.38
CA ALA A 281 -73.94 -33.00 34.85
C ALA A 281 -75.27 -32.62 35.47
N THR A 282 -75.82 -31.44 35.14
CA THR A 282 -77.15 -30.98 35.56
C THR A 282 -78.27 -31.88 35.00
N GLY A 283 -78.23 -32.25 33.76
CA GLY A 283 -79.15 -33.18 33.14
C GLY A 283 -79.12 -34.60 33.74
N ASN A 284 -77.96 -35.09 34.15
CA ASN A 284 -77.80 -36.35 34.83
C ASN A 284 -78.38 -36.29 36.25
N GLN A 285 -78.24 -35.14 36.95
CA GLN A 285 -78.91 -34.95 38.28
C GLN A 285 -80.42 -34.97 38.18
N ASP A 286 -80.98 -34.26 37.12
CA ASP A 286 -82.42 -34.27 36.84
C ASP A 286 -82.91 -35.70 36.49
N LEU A 287 -82.18 -36.40 35.66
CA LEU A 287 -82.45 -37.75 35.28
C LEU A 287 -82.44 -38.70 36.52
N SER A 288 -81.44 -38.54 37.38
CA SER A 288 -81.36 -39.31 38.63
C SER A 288 -82.60 -39.07 39.54
N ALA A 289 -82.94 -37.79 39.76
CA ALA A 289 -84.12 -37.42 40.51
C ALA A 289 -85.41 -37.98 39.93
N ARG A 290 -85.56 -37.92 38.60
CA ARG A 290 -86.74 -38.50 37.92
C ARG A 290 -86.74 -40.01 37.93
N THR A 291 -85.60 -40.67 37.94
CA THR A 291 -85.48 -42.13 38.09
C THR A 291 -85.89 -42.57 39.49
N GLU A 292 -85.39 -41.87 40.50
CA GLU A 292 -85.81 -42.08 41.87
C GLU A 292 -87.32 -41.86 42.09
N GLN A 293 -87.86 -40.77 41.54
CA GLN A 293 -89.30 -40.51 41.53
C GLN A 293 -90.11 -41.63 40.85
N THR A 294 -89.62 -42.10 39.68
CA THR A 294 -90.27 -43.21 38.95
C THR A 294 -90.20 -44.53 39.72
N ALA A 295 -89.09 -44.83 40.42
CA ALA A 295 -88.91 -45.98 41.29
C ALA A 295 -89.88 -45.95 42.43
N ALA A 296 -89.97 -44.77 43.10
CA ALA A 296 -90.97 -44.60 44.20
C ALA A 296 -92.44 -44.78 43.73
N ASN A 297 -92.78 -44.22 42.55
CA ASN A 297 -94.12 -44.41 41.93
C ASN A 297 -94.43 -45.87 41.58
N LEU A 298 -93.37 -46.62 41.11
CA LEU A 298 -93.48 -48.06 40.87
C LEU A 298 -93.70 -48.89 42.16
N GLU A 299 -92.98 -48.54 43.27
CA GLU A 299 -93.18 -49.16 44.55
C GLU A 299 -94.57 -48.91 45.11
N GLU A 300 -95.06 -47.65 44.97
CA GLU A 300 -96.41 -47.31 45.36
C GLU A 300 -97.45 -48.07 44.50
N THR A 301 -97.20 -48.18 43.20
CA THR A 301 -98.08 -48.91 42.36
C THR A 301 -98.08 -50.47 42.64
N ALA A 302 -96.92 -50.99 42.97
CA ALA A 302 -96.77 -52.38 43.42
C ALA A 302 -97.49 -52.65 44.71
N ALA A 303 -97.35 -51.79 45.71
CA ALA A 303 -98.05 -51.84 46.97
C ALA A 303 -99.58 -51.79 46.80
N SER A 304 -100.06 -50.89 45.90
CA SER A 304 -101.48 -50.76 45.59
C SER A 304 -102.01 -52.04 44.82
N MET A 305 -101.17 -52.64 43.99
CA MET A 305 -101.53 -53.89 43.31
C MET A 305 -101.61 -55.09 44.31
N GLU A 306 -100.66 -55.08 45.33
CA GLU A 306 -100.77 -56.11 46.44
C GLU A 306 -102.02 -55.97 47.26
N GLU A 307 -102.42 -54.71 47.58
CA GLU A 307 -103.63 -54.42 48.30
C GLU A 307 -104.89 -54.83 47.55
N LEU A 308 -104.91 -54.75 46.23
CA LEU A 308 -106.03 -55.16 45.32
C LEU A 308 -106.09 -56.65 45.17
N THR A 309 -105.07 -57.40 45.45
CA THR A 309 -105.00 -58.87 45.29
C THR A 309 -105.13 -59.68 46.62
N SER A 310 -105.27 -59.04 47.73
CA SER A 310 -105.53 -59.59 49.06
C SER A 310 -107.00 -59.48 49.42
#